data_774444500fb4ce608b177d0e781f2014
#
_entry.id   774444500fb4ce608b177d0e781f2014
#
_cell.length_a   1.000
_cell.length_b   1.000
_cell.length_c   1.000
_cell.angle_alpha   90.00
_cell.angle_beta   90.00
_cell.angle_gamma   90.00
#
_symmetry.space_group_name_H-M   'P 1'
#
loop_
_entity.id
_entity.type
_entity.pdbx_description
1 polymer ?
#
loop_
_entity_poly.entity_id
_entity_poly.type
_entity_poly.pdbx_seq_one_letter_code
_entity_poly.pdbx_strand_id
1 'polypeptide(L)'
;MLNKLFSILVFASSLWGNNLPTVSSIEFKGHKITKDYIIQREIQHPLDIPLDSLLADQDKDRLLNLGIFADVSWNMVPLKDLTVILQYNLIESSLRILPAASPTYEEEYGWSFGGMLMIRNFRGKNENLTLAGSTGARKAYFLSFNNPWIMGDHVSLRFMTGKSNTIHPFLDYEQNTLTSEIIMGRYFGYKHKASFGFELERKTFTNNIDTLEYLSINPMGSFSYDTRDVYRDPSKGLLFTQGFFSILNLDNNMKNLWWVQSYSIYHTINKSIKKLTAAFNISLLTTFGDIDEVFVSWLGGAENVRGWSIPTNGIYSNVNNKFRFGNHTAVFSAELRQTIIPTQVFATELMDWKQEYGLMLVGFFDVGYTSRKKEDLFSYLPMIGTGFGFRIPFPMAGTVGLDYGWGYRNGSFIDQALHLVVGQKF
;
A
#
# COMPACT_ATOMS: atom_id res chain seq x y z
N MET A 1 -48.80 -24.15 26.71
CA MET A 1 -48.06 -23.40 27.74
C MET A 1 -46.85 -22.61 27.20
N LEU A 2 -46.24 -23.03 26.10
CA LEU A 2 -45.09 -22.34 25.49
C LEU A 2 -45.42 -20.95 24.87
N ASN A 3 -46.63 -20.76 24.32
CA ASN A 3 -47.04 -19.49 23.68
C ASN A 3 -47.31 -18.32 24.63
N LYS A 4 -47.51 -18.57 25.93
CA LYS A 4 -47.68 -17.49 26.92
C LYS A 4 -46.35 -16.98 27.50
N LEU A 5 -45.28 -17.77 27.44
CA LEU A 5 -43.93 -17.34 27.85
C LEU A 5 -43.28 -16.44 26.80
N PHE A 6 -43.58 -16.65 25.50
CA PHE A 6 -43.05 -15.80 24.42
C PHE A 6 -43.69 -14.40 24.42
N SER A 7 -44.96 -14.29 24.79
CA SER A 7 -45.69 -13.00 24.90
C SER A 7 -45.20 -12.15 26.09
N ILE A 8 -44.72 -12.77 27.15
CA ILE A 8 -44.20 -12.05 28.32
C ILE A 8 -42.78 -11.52 28.05
N LEU A 9 -41.98 -12.22 27.26
CA LEU A 9 -40.63 -11.76 26.85
C LEU A 9 -40.69 -10.60 25.83
N VAL A 10 -41.69 -10.53 24.98
CA VAL A 10 -41.89 -9.42 24.04
C VAL A 10 -42.46 -8.18 24.71
N PHE A 11 -43.26 -8.33 25.81
CA PHE A 11 -43.78 -7.19 26.57
C PHE A 11 -42.78 -6.61 27.57
N ALA A 12 -41.78 -7.38 28.00
CA ALA A 12 -40.72 -6.86 28.89
C ALA A 12 -39.70 -5.99 28.17
N SER A 13 -39.57 -6.11 26.83
CA SER A 13 -38.69 -5.28 26.02
C SER A 13 -39.27 -3.91 25.64
N SER A 14 -40.56 -3.67 25.90
CA SER A 14 -41.23 -2.40 25.55
C SER A 14 -41.41 -1.43 26.71
N LEU A 15 -40.90 -1.76 27.89
CA LEU A 15 -41.01 -0.90 29.09
C LEU A 15 -39.66 -0.29 29.54
N TRP A 16 -38.55 -0.56 28.84
CA TRP A 16 -37.32 0.19 29.06
C TRP A 16 -37.34 1.37 28.12
N GLY A 17 -37.72 2.52 28.66
CA GLY A 17 -37.54 3.79 27.96
C GLY A 17 -36.12 3.91 27.49
N ASN A 18 -35.94 4.48 26.31
CA ASN A 18 -34.70 4.69 25.55
C ASN A 18 -33.65 5.57 26.29
N ASN A 19 -33.39 5.34 27.57
CA ASN A 19 -32.29 6.02 28.27
C ASN A 19 -31.07 5.14 28.23
N LEU A 20 -30.33 5.19 27.10
CA LEU A 20 -28.99 4.65 27.03
C LEU A 20 -28.14 5.33 28.13
N PRO A 21 -27.27 4.56 28.84
CA PRO A 21 -26.44 5.13 29.88
C PRO A 21 -25.50 6.19 29.33
N THR A 22 -25.27 7.25 30.07
CA THR A 22 -24.37 8.36 29.69
C THR A 22 -22.92 7.98 29.95
N VAL A 23 -22.03 8.21 28.98
CA VAL A 23 -20.60 7.97 29.14
C VAL A 23 -19.97 9.11 29.93
N SER A 24 -19.59 8.85 31.18
CA SER A 24 -18.97 9.84 32.07
C SER A 24 -17.46 9.90 31.95
N SER A 25 -16.83 8.80 31.54
CA SER A 25 -15.37 8.74 31.33
C SER A 25 -14.99 7.62 30.37
N ILE A 26 -13.79 7.74 29.80
CA ILE A 26 -13.20 6.73 28.93
C ILE A 26 -11.92 6.24 29.59
N GLU A 27 -11.76 4.91 29.66
CA GLU A 27 -10.58 4.28 30.24
C GLU A 27 -9.92 3.35 29.25
N PHE A 28 -8.59 3.23 29.35
CA PHE A 28 -7.77 2.33 28.54
C PHE A 28 -7.07 1.32 29.44
N LYS A 29 -7.20 0.02 29.14
CA LYS A 29 -6.55 -1.05 29.90
C LYS A 29 -5.75 -1.97 28.98
N GLY A 30 -4.65 -2.53 29.53
CA GLY A 30 -3.85 -3.57 28.87
C GLY A 30 -2.66 -3.07 28.07
N HIS A 31 -2.55 -1.77 27.76
CA HIS A 31 -1.35 -1.20 27.19
C HIS A 31 -0.27 -0.98 28.27
N LYS A 32 0.98 -1.15 27.90
CA LYS A 32 2.15 -0.98 28.79
C LYS A 32 3.20 -0.05 28.20
N ILE A 33 3.28 -0.01 26.90
CA ILE A 33 4.33 0.65 26.11
C ILE A 33 3.76 1.89 25.42
N THR A 34 2.59 1.74 24.80
CA THR A 34 1.90 2.82 24.09
C THR A 34 1.50 3.91 25.05
N LYS A 35 1.80 5.15 24.70
CA LYS A 35 1.44 6.32 25.52
C LYS A 35 -0.06 6.58 25.42
N ASP A 36 -0.69 6.94 26.55
CA ASP A 36 -2.14 7.17 26.66
C ASP A 36 -2.66 8.15 25.58
N TYR A 37 -1.94 9.25 25.37
CA TYR A 37 -2.35 10.26 24.40
C TYR A 37 -2.39 9.72 22.95
N ILE A 38 -1.63 8.66 22.61
CA ILE A 38 -1.68 7.98 21.31
C ILE A 38 -3.01 7.24 21.14
N ILE A 39 -3.52 6.66 22.21
CA ILE A 39 -4.80 5.96 22.23
C ILE A 39 -5.93 6.99 22.24
N GLN A 40 -5.86 7.94 23.15
CA GLN A 40 -6.90 8.95 23.38
C GLN A 40 -7.24 9.77 22.13
N ARG A 41 -6.24 10.13 21.31
CA ARG A 41 -6.44 10.93 20.09
C ARG A 41 -7.24 10.21 18.99
N GLU A 42 -7.35 8.88 19.06
CA GLU A 42 -8.13 8.06 18.10
C GLU A 42 -9.58 7.93 18.54
N ILE A 43 -9.91 8.29 19.78
CA ILE A 43 -11.26 8.19 20.33
C ILE A 43 -12.08 9.41 19.92
N GLN A 44 -13.22 9.15 19.33
CA GLN A 44 -14.18 10.18 18.91
C GLN A 44 -15.47 10.17 19.71
N HIS A 45 -15.71 9.12 20.54
CA HIS A 45 -16.88 9.08 21.38
C HIS A 45 -16.80 10.23 22.40
N PRO A 46 -17.75 11.21 22.38
CA PRO A 46 -17.75 12.31 23.31
C PRO A 46 -18.14 11.85 24.73
N LEU A 47 -17.76 12.65 25.73
CA LEU A 47 -18.22 12.49 27.10
C LEU A 47 -19.57 13.17 27.31
N ASP A 48 -20.25 12.79 28.39
CA ASP A 48 -21.53 13.36 28.87
C ASP A 48 -22.70 13.23 27.86
N ILE A 49 -22.63 12.24 26.98
CA ILE A 49 -23.71 11.87 26.04
C ILE A 49 -24.08 10.39 26.22
N PRO A 50 -25.28 9.99 25.79
CA PRO A 50 -25.66 8.56 25.73
C PRO A 50 -24.67 7.72 24.96
N LEU A 51 -24.40 6.51 25.43
CA LEU A 51 -23.49 5.57 24.77
C LEU A 51 -23.95 5.27 23.33
N ASP A 52 -23.10 5.63 22.37
CA ASP A 52 -23.24 5.25 20.98
C ASP A 52 -22.32 4.05 20.68
N SER A 53 -22.93 2.85 20.63
CA SER A 53 -22.19 1.61 20.37
C SER A 53 -21.56 1.57 18.98
N LEU A 54 -22.18 2.20 17.99
CA LEU A 54 -21.63 2.27 16.63
C LEU A 54 -20.34 3.12 16.61
N LEU A 55 -20.37 4.24 17.32
CA LEU A 55 -19.19 5.11 17.44
C LEU A 55 -18.07 4.43 18.25
N ALA A 56 -18.42 3.70 19.32
CA ALA A 56 -17.47 2.90 20.10
C ALA A 56 -16.81 1.78 19.26
N ASP A 57 -17.58 1.12 18.37
CA ASP A 57 -17.03 0.15 17.42
C ASP A 57 -16.11 0.82 16.38
N GLN A 58 -16.45 2.01 15.90
CA GLN A 58 -15.59 2.77 15.01
C GLN A 58 -14.29 3.21 15.70
N ASP A 59 -14.35 3.61 16.99
CA ASP A 59 -13.16 3.90 17.79
C ASP A 59 -12.28 2.67 17.96
N LYS A 60 -12.89 1.51 18.25
CA LYS A 60 -12.17 0.22 18.29
C LYS A 60 -11.44 -0.05 16.97
N ASP A 61 -12.12 0.13 15.84
CA ASP A 61 -11.53 -0.10 14.53
C ASP A 61 -10.39 0.89 14.21
N ARG A 62 -10.52 2.17 14.63
CA ARG A 62 -9.42 3.16 14.54
C ARG A 62 -8.21 2.72 15.35
N LEU A 63 -8.41 2.24 16.56
CA LEU A 63 -7.32 1.74 17.41
C LEU A 63 -6.63 0.51 16.78
N LEU A 64 -7.40 -0.44 16.21
CA LEU A 64 -6.86 -1.58 15.47
C LEU A 64 -6.05 -1.14 14.24
N ASN A 65 -6.52 -0.12 13.53
CA ASN A 65 -5.87 0.43 12.34
C ASN A 65 -4.53 1.12 12.64
N LEU A 66 -4.23 1.46 13.89
CA LEU A 66 -2.87 1.89 14.28
C LEU A 66 -1.82 0.80 14.02
N GLY A 67 -2.21 -0.47 13.96
CA GLY A 67 -1.33 -1.61 13.69
C GLY A 67 -0.36 -1.95 14.83
N ILE A 68 -0.54 -1.34 16.02
CA ILE A 68 0.27 -1.58 17.22
C ILE A 68 -0.43 -2.46 18.24
N PHE A 69 -1.72 -2.72 18.04
CA PHE A 69 -2.52 -3.62 18.86
C PHE A 69 -2.82 -4.91 18.11
N ALA A 70 -2.68 -6.03 18.81
CA ALA A 70 -3.05 -7.35 18.30
C ALA A 70 -4.57 -7.56 18.36
N ASP A 71 -5.21 -6.96 19.39
CA ASP A 71 -6.65 -6.97 19.56
C ASP A 71 -7.11 -5.74 20.34
N VAL A 72 -8.34 -5.30 20.09
CA VAL A 72 -9.02 -4.23 20.81
C VAL A 72 -10.48 -4.63 20.99
N SER A 73 -10.93 -4.55 22.24
CA SER A 73 -12.34 -4.70 22.56
C SER A 73 -12.79 -3.57 23.47
N TRP A 74 -14.08 -3.33 23.54
CA TRP A 74 -14.64 -2.37 24.49
C TRP A 74 -15.79 -2.99 25.29
N ASN A 75 -16.00 -2.47 26.47
CA ASN A 75 -17.12 -2.78 27.33
C ASN A 75 -17.55 -1.56 28.13
N MET A 76 -18.77 -1.54 28.61
CA MET A 76 -19.25 -0.54 29.54
C MET A 76 -19.14 -1.05 30.97
N VAL A 77 -18.59 -0.20 31.85
CA VAL A 77 -18.56 -0.46 33.30
C VAL A 77 -19.61 0.43 33.95
N PRO A 78 -20.70 -0.15 34.49
CA PRO A 78 -21.77 0.63 35.10
C PRO A 78 -21.28 1.37 36.35
N LEU A 79 -21.70 2.61 36.45
CA LEU A 79 -21.54 3.46 37.66
C LEU A 79 -22.92 3.71 38.29
N LYS A 80 -22.93 4.55 39.33
CA LYS A 80 -24.21 5.02 39.89
C LYS A 80 -24.86 6.02 38.93
N ASP A 81 -26.19 6.22 39.07
CA ASP A 81 -26.94 7.27 38.35
C ASP A 81 -27.01 7.16 36.84
N LEU A 82 -27.17 5.93 36.29
CA LEU A 82 -27.26 5.66 34.85
C LEU A 82 -26.06 6.17 34.04
N THR A 83 -24.89 6.31 34.69
CA THR A 83 -23.64 6.63 33.99
C THR A 83 -22.77 5.39 33.82
N VAL A 84 -21.89 5.40 32.80
CA VAL A 84 -20.95 4.31 32.55
C VAL A 84 -19.56 4.85 32.23
N ILE A 85 -18.57 4.01 32.49
CA ILE A 85 -17.23 4.16 31.94
C ILE A 85 -17.21 3.36 30.63
N LEU A 86 -16.83 4.00 29.52
CA LEU A 86 -16.52 3.31 28.27
C LEU A 86 -15.06 2.84 28.34
N GLN A 87 -14.86 1.54 28.53
CA GLN A 87 -13.55 0.96 28.75
C GLN A 87 -13.06 0.22 27.50
N TYR A 88 -11.92 0.65 26.94
CA TYR A 88 -11.23 -0.05 25.85
C TYR A 88 -10.16 -0.96 26.43
N ASN A 89 -10.25 -2.26 26.10
CA ASN A 89 -9.26 -3.27 26.49
C ASN A 89 -8.34 -3.52 25.30
N LEU A 90 -7.05 -3.28 25.49
CA LEU A 90 -6.03 -3.25 24.46
C LEU A 90 -5.05 -4.39 24.68
N ILE A 91 -4.76 -5.15 23.64
CA ILE A 91 -3.68 -6.13 23.64
C ILE A 91 -2.61 -5.62 22.69
N GLU A 92 -1.50 -5.13 23.25
CA GLU A 92 -0.38 -4.67 22.42
C GLU A 92 0.24 -5.82 21.64
N SER A 93 0.67 -5.53 20.42
CA SER A 93 1.38 -6.50 19.58
C SER A 93 2.70 -6.89 20.26
N SER A 94 2.93 -8.18 20.48
CA SER A 94 4.17 -8.71 21.05
C SER A 94 5.38 -8.50 20.12
N LEU A 95 5.15 -8.47 18.80
CA LEU A 95 6.18 -8.32 17.78
C LEU A 95 6.50 -6.84 17.50
N ARG A 96 7.11 -6.16 18.50
CA ARG A 96 7.60 -4.79 18.33
C ARG A 96 8.90 -4.72 17.55
N ILE A 97 9.81 -5.64 17.79
CA ILE A 97 11.10 -5.74 17.09
C ILE A 97 10.98 -6.90 16.14
N LEU A 98 11.01 -6.58 14.86
CA LEU A 98 10.86 -7.54 13.78
C LEU A 98 12.20 -7.67 13.04
N PRO A 99 13.05 -8.64 13.41
CA PRO A 99 14.11 -9.07 12.52
C PRO A 99 13.48 -9.92 11.42
N ALA A 100 13.75 -9.57 10.18
CA ALA A 100 13.34 -10.36 9.04
C ALA A 100 14.53 -10.54 8.11
N ALA A 101 14.64 -11.71 7.53
CA ALA A 101 15.59 -12.00 6.47
C ALA A 101 14.91 -12.92 5.47
N SER A 102 15.00 -12.59 4.20
CA SER A 102 14.37 -13.39 3.16
C SER A 102 15.07 -13.21 1.83
N PRO A 103 15.04 -14.22 0.95
CA PRO A 103 15.25 -13.97 -0.46
C PRO A 103 14.13 -13.07 -0.99
N THR A 104 14.49 -12.13 -1.85
CA THR A 104 13.57 -11.27 -2.59
C THR A 104 13.87 -11.41 -4.07
N TYR A 105 12.83 -11.40 -4.86
CA TYR A 105 12.94 -11.40 -6.31
C TYR A 105 12.28 -10.12 -6.84
N GLU A 106 13.04 -9.34 -7.58
CA GLU A 106 12.54 -8.21 -8.33
C GLU A 106 12.66 -8.54 -9.81
N GLU A 107 11.58 -8.39 -10.56
CA GLU A 107 11.55 -8.76 -11.97
C GLU A 107 12.59 -8.01 -12.80
N GLU A 108 12.88 -6.76 -12.38
CA GLU A 108 13.88 -5.88 -13.01
C GLU A 108 15.33 -6.31 -12.75
N TYR A 109 15.61 -6.80 -11.54
CA TYR A 109 16.99 -7.03 -11.09
C TYR A 109 17.31 -8.49 -10.85
N GLY A 110 16.32 -9.32 -10.53
CA GLY A 110 16.51 -10.71 -10.19
C GLY A 110 16.58 -10.98 -8.68
N TRP A 111 17.26 -12.04 -8.29
CA TRP A 111 17.32 -12.50 -6.91
C TRP A 111 18.28 -11.69 -6.05
N SER A 112 17.79 -11.27 -4.89
CA SER A 112 18.57 -10.67 -3.80
C SER A 112 18.26 -11.38 -2.49
N PHE A 113 19.17 -11.28 -1.53
CA PHE A 113 18.94 -11.71 -0.15
C PHE A 113 18.97 -10.49 0.75
N GLY A 114 17.87 -10.24 1.44
CA GLY A 114 17.70 -9.06 2.28
C GLY A 114 17.54 -9.39 3.75
N GLY A 115 17.90 -8.42 4.59
CA GLY A 115 17.65 -8.42 6.02
C GLY A 115 17.08 -7.07 6.47
N MET A 116 16.19 -7.11 7.47
CA MET A 116 15.54 -5.94 8.02
C MET A 116 15.40 -6.07 9.53
N LEU A 117 15.60 -4.96 10.21
CA LEU A 117 15.23 -4.77 11.62
C LEU A 117 14.22 -3.61 11.68
N MET A 118 12.98 -3.91 12.01
CA MET A 118 11.94 -2.92 12.22
C MET A 118 11.56 -2.84 13.68
N ILE A 119 11.57 -1.65 14.26
CA ILE A 119 11.07 -1.35 15.60
C ILE A 119 9.73 -0.62 15.43
N ARG A 120 8.65 -1.34 15.70
CA ARG A 120 7.29 -0.77 15.72
C ARG A 120 7.01 -0.10 17.05
N ASN A 121 6.13 0.89 17.02
CA ASN A 121 5.75 1.66 18.19
C ASN A 121 6.98 2.13 18.98
N PHE A 122 7.98 2.65 18.24
CA PHE A 122 9.22 3.17 18.82
C PHE A 122 8.86 4.25 19.84
N ARG A 123 9.45 4.17 21.03
CA ARG A 123 9.16 5.03 22.18
C ARG A 123 7.70 5.01 22.67
N GLY A 124 6.85 4.11 22.20
CA GLY A 124 5.42 4.06 22.54
C GLY A 124 4.57 5.13 21.84
N LYS A 125 5.06 5.72 20.75
CA LYS A 125 4.44 6.85 20.06
C LYS A 125 3.86 6.50 18.70
N ASN A 126 3.63 5.22 18.41
CA ASN A 126 3.25 4.70 17.09
C ASN A 126 4.25 5.04 15.99
N GLU A 127 5.50 5.31 16.37
CA GLU A 127 6.60 5.55 15.45
C GLU A 127 7.19 4.23 14.96
N ASN A 128 7.68 4.19 13.72
CA ASN A 128 8.40 3.05 13.17
C ASN A 128 9.82 3.47 12.80
N LEU A 129 10.79 2.69 13.26
CA LEU A 129 12.19 2.81 12.87
C LEU A 129 12.60 1.53 12.15
N THR A 130 13.14 1.67 10.94
CA THR A 130 13.52 0.51 10.10
C THR A 130 14.96 0.69 9.62
N LEU A 131 15.77 -0.35 9.81
CA LEU A 131 17.07 -0.51 9.19
C LEU A 131 16.99 -1.76 8.31
N ALA A 132 17.37 -1.64 7.05
CA ALA A 132 17.38 -2.79 6.13
C ALA A 132 18.56 -2.74 5.19
N GLY A 133 18.93 -3.91 4.67
CA GLY A 133 19.94 -4.06 3.66
C GLY A 133 19.72 -5.32 2.84
N SER A 134 20.26 -5.32 1.62
CA SER A 134 20.22 -6.46 0.71
C SER A 134 21.54 -6.62 -0.04
N THR A 135 21.77 -7.84 -0.51
CA THR A 135 22.89 -8.23 -1.37
C THR A 135 22.39 -9.18 -2.46
N GLY A 136 23.11 -9.29 -3.54
CA GLY A 136 22.73 -10.05 -4.73
C GLY A 136 22.57 -9.15 -5.93
N ALA A 137 21.51 -9.33 -6.70
CA ALA A 137 21.21 -8.51 -7.87
C ALA A 137 20.97 -7.04 -7.54
N ARG A 138 20.39 -6.78 -6.36
CA ARG A 138 20.30 -5.45 -5.78
C ARG A 138 21.09 -5.40 -4.47
N LYS A 139 22.11 -4.54 -4.43
CA LYS A 139 22.83 -4.23 -3.19
C LYS A 139 22.29 -2.92 -2.66
N ALA A 140 21.68 -2.95 -1.48
CA ALA A 140 21.08 -1.75 -0.90
C ALA A 140 21.16 -1.77 0.63
N TYR A 141 21.15 -0.60 1.21
CA TYR A 141 20.89 -0.39 2.63
C TYR A 141 20.12 0.90 2.84
N PHE A 142 19.21 0.92 3.78
CA PHE A 142 18.46 2.12 4.11
C PHE A 142 18.07 2.17 5.58
N LEU A 143 17.90 3.39 6.05
CA LEU A 143 17.33 3.75 7.35
C LEU A 143 16.04 4.54 7.08
N SER A 144 14.96 4.18 7.74
CA SER A 144 13.67 4.90 7.64
C SER A 144 13.09 5.14 9.02
N PHE A 145 12.59 6.35 9.23
CA PHE A 145 11.78 6.75 10.37
C PHE A 145 10.43 7.25 9.88
N ASN A 146 9.36 6.75 10.49
CA ASN A 146 8.01 7.17 10.18
C ASN A 146 7.24 7.45 11.47
N ASN A 147 6.68 8.67 11.59
CA ASN A 147 5.75 9.05 12.63
C ASN A 147 4.42 9.43 11.96
N PRO A 148 3.35 8.63 12.12
CA PRO A 148 2.07 8.89 11.45
C PRO A 148 1.34 10.13 11.98
N TRP A 149 1.71 10.61 13.17
CA TRP A 149 1.09 11.78 13.80
C TRP A 149 2.08 12.49 14.72
N ILE A 150 2.95 13.32 14.14
CA ILE A 150 4.01 14.02 14.88
C ILE A 150 3.51 15.30 15.56
N MET A 151 2.54 16.00 14.96
CA MET A 151 1.99 17.25 15.49
C MET A 151 0.59 17.53 14.93
N GLY A 152 -0.08 18.51 15.53
CA GLY A 152 -1.36 19.04 15.10
C GLY A 152 -2.42 17.95 14.99
N ASP A 153 -3.27 18.07 13.95
CA ASP A 153 -4.29 17.11 13.61
C ASP A 153 -3.81 16.21 12.46
N HIS A 154 -3.40 14.95 12.79
CA HIS A 154 -2.99 13.92 11.85
C HIS A 154 -1.82 14.31 10.89
N VAL A 155 -0.88 15.14 11.37
CA VAL A 155 0.32 15.46 10.58
C VAL A 155 1.37 14.39 10.75
N SER A 156 1.71 13.69 9.66
CA SER A 156 2.73 12.65 9.63
C SER A 156 4.08 13.18 9.16
N LEU A 157 5.15 12.50 9.59
CA LEU A 157 6.52 12.74 9.12
C LEU A 157 7.16 11.42 8.73
N ARG A 158 7.73 11.37 7.54
CA ARG A 158 8.61 10.29 7.07
C ARG A 158 9.98 10.86 6.72
N PHE A 159 11.01 10.21 7.20
CA PHE A 159 12.39 10.40 6.80
C PHE A 159 12.95 9.08 6.32
N MET A 160 13.69 9.08 5.22
CA MET A 160 14.40 7.92 4.71
C MET A 160 15.73 8.35 4.13
N THR A 161 16.78 7.55 4.35
CA THR A 161 18.07 7.70 3.65
C THR A 161 18.63 6.34 3.34
N GLY A 162 19.31 6.21 2.19
CA GLY A 162 19.87 4.94 1.78
C GLY A 162 20.74 5.03 0.54
N LYS A 163 21.40 3.92 0.28
CA LYS A 163 22.21 3.73 -0.92
C LYS A 163 21.80 2.41 -1.58
N SER A 164 21.73 2.42 -2.91
CA SER A 164 21.52 1.20 -3.70
C SER A 164 22.46 1.15 -4.89
N ASN A 165 22.81 -0.08 -5.27
CA ASN A 165 23.51 -0.41 -6.47
C ASN A 165 22.74 -1.47 -7.22
N THR A 166 22.44 -1.22 -8.49
CA THR A 166 21.64 -2.08 -9.37
C THR A 166 22.20 -2.01 -10.78
N ILE A 167 21.74 -2.89 -11.65
CA ILE A 167 21.99 -2.81 -13.10
C ILE A 167 20.77 -2.19 -13.73
N HIS A 168 20.93 -1.25 -14.67
CA HIS A 168 19.80 -0.69 -15.39
C HIS A 168 19.11 -1.79 -16.22
N PRO A 169 17.76 -1.89 -16.20
CA PRO A 169 17.07 -3.07 -16.76
C PRO A 169 17.28 -3.26 -18.28
N PHE A 170 17.45 -2.19 -19.05
CA PHE A 170 17.57 -2.29 -20.51
C PHE A 170 18.69 -1.43 -21.14
N LEU A 171 19.43 -0.66 -20.35
CA LEU A 171 20.65 0.01 -20.76
C LEU A 171 21.85 -0.67 -20.11
N ASP A 172 22.99 -0.65 -20.77
CA ASP A 172 24.23 -1.24 -20.26
C ASP A 172 24.91 -0.28 -19.29
N TYR A 173 24.25 -0.06 -18.13
CA TYR A 173 24.77 0.78 -17.04
C TYR A 173 24.63 0.09 -15.69
N GLU A 174 25.66 0.19 -14.89
CA GLU A 174 25.58 0.02 -13.44
C GLU A 174 25.05 1.32 -12.84
N GLN A 175 24.01 1.22 -12.03
CA GLN A 175 23.36 2.36 -11.40
C GLN A 175 23.64 2.39 -9.91
N ASN A 176 24.27 3.46 -9.44
CA ASN A 176 24.47 3.77 -8.03
C ASN A 176 23.59 4.94 -7.62
N THR A 177 22.78 4.75 -6.59
CA THR A 177 21.88 5.79 -6.08
C THR A 177 22.11 6.00 -4.60
N LEU A 178 22.32 7.24 -4.19
CA LEU A 178 22.28 7.70 -2.80
C LEU A 178 21.12 8.66 -2.67
N THR A 179 20.19 8.37 -1.76
CA THR A 179 19.00 9.18 -1.56
C THR A 179 18.79 9.55 -0.10
N SER A 180 18.22 10.74 0.12
CA SER A 180 17.71 11.18 1.42
C SER A 180 16.42 11.94 1.21
N GLU A 181 15.34 11.48 1.84
CA GLU A 181 13.98 11.96 1.64
C GLU A 181 13.37 12.43 2.97
N ILE A 182 12.62 13.51 2.93
CA ILE A 182 11.76 13.96 4.00
C ILE A 182 10.38 14.30 3.45
N ILE A 183 9.34 13.69 4.00
CA ILE A 183 7.95 13.90 3.59
C ILE A 183 7.09 14.20 4.81
N MET A 184 6.29 15.25 4.71
CA MET A 184 5.22 15.56 5.63
C MET A 184 3.87 15.30 4.97
N GLY A 185 2.94 14.71 5.71
CA GLY A 185 1.60 14.45 5.22
C GLY A 185 0.54 14.83 6.25
N ARG A 186 -0.68 15.06 5.79
CA ARG A 186 -1.83 15.31 6.65
C ARG A 186 -3.05 14.57 6.13
N TYR A 187 -3.79 13.96 7.06
CA TYR A 187 -5.14 13.48 6.80
C TYR A 187 -6.14 14.62 7.04
N PHE A 188 -7.11 14.74 6.15
CA PHE A 188 -8.27 15.63 6.29
C PHE A 188 -9.51 14.74 6.41
N GLY A 189 -9.95 14.54 7.65
CA GLY A 189 -10.84 13.42 7.97
C GLY A 189 -10.16 12.07 7.72
N TYR A 190 -10.97 11.06 7.35
CA TYR A 190 -10.46 9.67 7.18
C TYR A 190 -10.20 9.29 5.71
N LYS A 191 -10.65 10.12 4.77
CA LYS A 191 -10.66 9.77 3.35
C LYS A 191 -9.64 10.52 2.51
N HIS A 192 -9.25 11.71 2.92
CA HIS A 192 -8.34 12.57 2.17
C HIS A 192 -6.98 12.62 2.83
N LYS A 193 -5.95 12.49 2.04
CA LYS A 193 -4.56 12.67 2.49
C LYS A 193 -3.82 13.53 1.49
N ALA A 194 -3.10 14.53 1.97
CA ALA A 194 -2.13 15.26 1.18
C ALA A 194 -0.74 15.10 1.79
N SER A 195 0.28 15.07 0.96
CA SER A 195 1.67 15.08 1.41
C SER A 195 2.54 15.95 0.50
N PHE A 196 3.60 16.45 1.10
CA PHE A 196 4.62 17.22 0.42
C PHE A 196 6.00 16.87 1.00
N GLY A 197 7.01 16.85 0.17
CA GLY A 197 8.36 16.50 0.59
C GLY A 197 9.43 16.88 -0.42
N PHE A 198 10.65 16.58 -0.02
CA PHE A 198 11.83 16.76 -0.83
C PHE A 198 12.70 15.52 -0.73
N GLU A 199 13.31 15.15 -1.84
CA GLU A 199 14.36 14.17 -1.91
C GLU A 199 15.63 14.85 -2.42
N LEU A 200 16.75 14.56 -1.79
CA LEU A 200 18.10 14.82 -2.30
C LEU A 200 18.64 13.51 -2.84
N GLU A 201 18.93 13.47 -4.12
CA GLU A 201 19.41 12.28 -4.80
C GLU A 201 20.72 12.54 -5.53
N ARG A 202 21.70 11.63 -5.34
CA ARG A 202 22.85 11.49 -6.23
C ARG A 202 22.71 10.15 -6.95
N LYS A 203 22.62 10.19 -8.27
CA LYS A 203 22.52 9.00 -9.12
C LYS A 203 23.65 9.00 -10.14
N THR A 204 24.36 7.88 -10.20
CA THR A 204 25.47 7.67 -11.14
C THR A 204 25.16 6.44 -11.98
N PHE A 205 25.24 6.60 -13.29
CA PHE A 205 25.14 5.52 -14.26
C PHE A 205 26.52 5.33 -14.90
N THR A 206 27.10 4.15 -14.76
CA THR A 206 28.45 3.86 -15.23
C THR A 206 28.45 2.63 -16.13
N ASN A 207 29.12 2.72 -17.26
CA ASN A 207 29.47 1.59 -18.10
C ASN A 207 30.95 1.60 -18.48
N ASN A 208 31.38 0.74 -19.39
CA ASN A 208 32.79 0.66 -19.82
C ASN A 208 33.27 1.87 -20.64
N ILE A 209 32.38 2.76 -21.06
CA ILE A 209 32.65 3.85 -22.01
C ILE A 209 32.45 5.20 -21.33
N ASP A 210 31.39 5.34 -20.50
CA ASP A 210 30.88 6.60 -20.02
C ASP A 210 30.36 6.53 -18.58
N THR A 211 30.31 7.68 -17.91
CA THR A 211 29.74 7.87 -16.59
C THR A 211 28.83 9.10 -16.60
N LEU A 212 27.56 8.90 -16.32
CA LEU A 212 26.57 9.97 -16.20
C LEU A 212 26.30 10.21 -14.71
N GLU A 213 26.46 11.45 -14.27
CA GLU A 213 26.19 11.85 -12.88
C GLU A 213 25.04 12.83 -12.81
N TYR A 214 24.17 12.63 -11.81
CA TYR A 214 23.00 13.47 -11.53
C TYR A 214 22.95 13.74 -10.04
N LEU A 215 23.16 14.99 -9.65
CA LEU A 215 22.85 15.48 -8.31
C LEU A 215 21.57 16.31 -8.41
N SER A 216 20.50 15.90 -7.75
CA SER A 216 19.20 16.55 -7.89
C SER A 216 18.52 16.80 -6.54
N ILE A 217 17.72 17.85 -6.52
CA ILE A 217 16.72 18.11 -5.49
C ILE A 217 15.37 17.86 -6.14
N ASN A 218 14.60 16.95 -5.55
CA ASN A 218 13.37 16.43 -6.11
C ASN A 218 12.20 16.81 -5.21
N PRO A 219 11.55 17.97 -5.40
CA PRO A 219 10.30 18.28 -4.73
C PRO A 219 9.22 17.31 -5.18
N MET A 220 8.43 16.84 -4.23
CA MET A 220 7.34 15.91 -4.48
C MET A 220 6.09 16.28 -3.69
N GLY A 221 4.93 15.95 -4.25
CA GLY A 221 3.66 16.14 -3.60
C GLY A 221 2.68 15.07 -3.99
N SER A 222 1.76 14.73 -3.12
CA SER A 222 0.68 13.80 -3.44
C SER A 222 -0.61 14.19 -2.76
N PHE A 223 -1.71 13.78 -3.40
CA PHE A 223 -3.05 13.82 -2.84
C PHE A 223 -3.73 12.48 -3.10
N SER A 224 -4.44 11.97 -2.11
CA SER A 224 -5.27 10.77 -2.26
C SER A 224 -6.64 10.94 -1.62
N TYR A 225 -7.64 10.30 -2.26
CA TYR A 225 -8.97 10.09 -1.72
C TYR A 225 -9.22 8.60 -1.70
N ASP A 226 -9.47 8.03 -0.50
CA ASP A 226 -9.57 6.61 -0.26
C ASP A 226 -10.84 6.27 0.51
N THR A 227 -11.71 5.46 -0.11
CA THR A 227 -12.96 4.96 0.49
C THR A 227 -13.01 3.44 0.50
N ARG A 228 -11.86 2.78 0.32
CA ARG A 228 -11.79 1.32 0.34
C ARG A 228 -12.19 0.76 1.70
N ASP A 229 -12.87 -0.38 1.68
CA ASP A 229 -13.27 -1.11 2.89
C ASP A 229 -12.05 -1.68 3.64
N VAL A 230 -11.11 -2.28 2.93
CA VAL A 230 -9.86 -2.84 3.46
C VAL A 230 -8.70 -2.45 2.55
N TYR A 231 -7.66 -1.82 3.09
CA TYR A 231 -6.54 -1.34 2.28
C TYR A 231 -5.72 -2.46 1.64
N ARG A 232 -5.60 -3.59 2.32
CA ARG A 232 -4.77 -4.72 1.91
C ARG A 232 -5.41 -5.59 0.82
N ASP A 233 -6.72 -5.80 0.88
CA ASP A 233 -7.51 -6.59 -0.07
C ASP A 233 -8.88 -5.94 -0.25
N PRO A 234 -8.95 -4.83 -0.99
CA PRO A 234 -10.16 -4.07 -1.14
C PRO A 234 -11.21 -4.85 -1.95
N SER A 235 -12.43 -4.83 -1.44
CA SER A 235 -13.59 -5.43 -2.10
C SER A 235 -14.65 -4.43 -2.51
N LYS A 236 -14.60 -3.21 -1.95
CA LYS A 236 -15.49 -2.10 -2.26
C LYS A 236 -14.77 -0.77 -2.09
N GLY A 237 -15.34 0.26 -2.73
CA GLY A 237 -14.86 1.62 -2.63
C GLY A 237 -13.97 2.01 -3.79
N LEU A 238 -13.33 3.13 -3.63
CA LEU A 238 -12.43 3.69 -4.64
C LEU A 238 -11.17 4.27 -3.99
N LEU A 239 -10.09 4.27 -4.75
CA LEU A 239 -8.87 4.98 -4.46
C LEU A 239 -8.54 5.88 -5.63
N PHE A 240 -8.40 7.15 -5.37
CA PHE A 240 -7.91 8.14 -6.29
C PHE A 240 -6.58 8.68 -5.76
N THR A 241 -5.54 8.71 -6.58
CA THR A 241 -4.23 9.22 -6.20
C THR A 241 -3.69 10.15 -7.29
N GLN A 242 -3.16 11.28 -6.88
CA GLN A 242 -2.37 12.20 -7.70
C GLN A 242 -0.99 12.35 -7.07
N GLY A 243 0.04 12.19 -7.85
CA GLY A 243 1.43 12.40 -7.44
C GLY A 243 2.15 13.33 -8.40
N PHE A 244 2.94 14.23 -7.86
CA PHE A 244 3.86 15.09 -8.59
C PHE A 244 5.26 14.87 -8.06
N PHE A 245 6.18 14.66 -8.96
CA PHE A 245 7.59 14.47 -8.66
C PHE A 245 8.41 15.24 -9.70
N SER A 246 9.33 16.06 -9.24
CA SER A 246 10.17 16.87 -10.13
C SER A 246 11.63 16.52 -9.92
N ILE A 247 12.39 16.32 -10.97
CA ILE A 247 13.84 16.21 -10.92
C ILE A 247 14.44 17.56 -11.32
N LEU A 248 15.03 18.24 -10.36
CA LEU A 248 15.79 19.47 -10.56
C LEU A 248 17.27 19.14 -10.44
N ASN A 249 17.89 18.80 -11.57
CA ASN A 249 19.31 18.46 -11.60
C ASN A 249 20.14 19.73 -11.41
N LEU A 250 21.12 19.65 -10.51
CA LEU A 250 21.99 20.77 -10.15
C LEU A 250 23.23 20.85 -11.04
N ASP A 251 23.63 19.75 -11.69
CA ASP A 251 24.87 19.66 -12.45
C ASP A 251 24.67 20.05 -13.92
N ASN A 252 23.55 19.69 -14.55
CA ASN A 252 23.34 19.86 -15.99
C ASN A 252 22.10 20.69 -16.36
N ASN A 253 21.45 21.36 -15.39
CA ASN A 253 20.23 22.15 -15.58
C ASN A 253 19.01 21.38 -16.11
N MET A 254 19.03 20.05 -16.17
CA MET A 254 17.87 19.25 -16.53
C MET A 254 16.74 19.47 -15.52
N LYS A 255 15.56 19.80 -16.03
CA LYS A 255 14.37 20.04 -15.23
C LYS A 255 13.20 19.30 -15.84
N ASN A 256 12.57 18.46 -15.03
CA ASN A 256 11.36 17.78 -15.46
C ASN A 256 10.33 17.71 -14.32
N LEU A 257 9.10 17.44 -14.70
CA LEU A 257 7.99 17.21 -13.80
C LEU A 257 7.27 15.94 -14.25
N TRP A 258 7.13 15.00 -13.35
CA TRP A 258 6.37 13.77 -13.52
C TRP A 258 5.03 13.90 -12.80
N TRP A 259 3.98 13.74 -13.53
CA TRP A 259 2.62 13.72 -13.00
C TRP A 259 2.05 12.31 -13.12
N VAL A 260 1.91 11.66 -11.97
CA VAL A 260 1.40 10.29 -11.84
C VAL A 260 -0.03 10.34 -11.31
N GLN A 261 -0.93 9.61 -11.96
CA GLN A 261 -2.34 9.54 -11.59
C GLN A 261 -2.76 8.07 -11.50
N SER A 262 -3.54 7.71 -10.48
CA SER A 262 -4.12 6.39 -10.37
C SER A 262 -5.56 6.47 -9.88
N TYR A 263 -6.43 5.70 -10.52
CA TYR A 263 -7.87 5.65 -10.26
C TYR A 263 -8.27 4.19 -10.15
N SER A 264 -8.58 3.73 -8.95
CA SER A 264 -9.02 2.35 -8.71
C SER A 264 -10.45 2.33 -8.19
N ILE A 265 -11.25 1.37 -8.66
CA ILE A 265 -12.59 1.10 -8.18
C ILE A 265 -12.76 -0.39 -7.92
N TYR A 266 -13.44 -0.72 -6.83
CA TYR A 266 -13.67 -2.09 -6.38
C TYR A 266 -15.14 -2.34 -6.16
N HIS A 267 -15.63 -3.47 -6.67
CA HIS A 267 -17.03 -3.86 -6.53
C HIS A 267 -17.17 -5.35 -6.22
N THR A 268 -17.83 -5.67 -5.11
CA THR A 268 -18.16 -7.06 -4.78
C THR A 268 -19.37 -7.51 -5.59
N ILE A 269 -19.17 -8.46 -6.50
CA ILE A 269 -20.23 -9.07 -7.32
C ILE A 269 -21.04 -10.05 -6.46
N ASN A 270 -20.35 -10.91 -5.70
CA ASN A 270 -20.96 -11.89 -4.81
C ASN A 270 -20.45 -11.72 -3.38
N LYS A 271 -21.37 -11.52 -2.44
CA LYS A 271 -21.09 -11.28 -1.00
C LYS A 271 -20.99 -12.55 -0.16
N SER A 272 -20.88 -13.73 -0.77
CA SER A 272 -20.67 -14.97 -0.01
C SER A 272 -19.29 -14.99 0.67
N ILE A 273 -19.08 -15.97 1.56
CA ILE A 273 -17.78 -16.22 2.19
C ILE A 273 -16.67 -16.38 1.12
N LYS A 274 -17.03 -16.98 -0.03
CA LYS A 274 -16.20 -17.04 -1.24
C LYS A 274 -16.54 -15.88 -2.17
N LYS A 275 -16.17 -14.67 -1.74
CA LYS A 275 -16.50 -13.44 -2.48
C LYS A 275 -15.85 -13.40 -3.86
N LEU A 276 -16.57 -12.83 -4.82
CA LEU A 276 -16.06 -12.45 -6.13
C LEU A 276 -16.02 -10.92 -6.20
N THR A 277 -14.85 -10.36 -6.46
CA THR A 277 -14.63 -8.91 -6.56
C THR A 277 -14.17 -8.56 -7.97
N ALA A 278 -14.81 -7.57 -8.59
CA ALA A 278 -14.28 -6.90 -9.77
C ALA A 278 -13.49 -5.67 -9.33
N ALA A 279 -12.29 -5.52 -9.86
CA ALA A 279 -11.41 -4.40 -9.60
C ALA A 279 -10.95 -3.80 -10.94
N PHE A 280 -10.93 -2.47 -11.04
CA PHE A 280 -10.48 -1.74 -12.22
C PHE A 280 -9.53 -0.64 -11.79
N ASN A 281 -8.49 -0.42 -12.60
CA ASN A 281 -7.54 0.66 -12.39
C ASN A 281 -7.21 1.34 -13.71
N ILE A 282 -6.98 2.65 -13.64
CA ILE A 282 -6.39 3.47 -14.69
C ILE A 282 -5.18 4.16 -14.06
N SER A 283 -4.00 3.91 -14.61
CA SER A 283 -2.76 4.58 -14.23
C SER A 283 -2.24 5.40 -15.41
N LEU A 284 -1.93 6.67 -15.14
CA LEU A 284 -1.40 7.61 -16.13
C LEU A 284 -0.10 8.20 -15.61
N LEU A 285 0.90 8.26 -16.48
CA LEU A 285 2.13 9.03 -16.27
C LEU A 285 2.27 10.04 -17.38
N THR A 286 2.46 11.29 -17.02
CA THR A 286 2.79 12.37 -17.97
C THR A 286 4.04 13.07 -17.47
N THR A 287 5.04 13.20 -18.32
CA THR A 287 6.27 13.92 -18.00
C THR A 287 6.37 15.20 -18.82
N PHE A 288 6.81 16.27 -18.19
CA PHE A 288 7.04 17.58 -18.79
C PHE A 288 8.51 17.94 -18.61
N GLY A 289 9.10 18.63 -19.59
CA GLY A 289 10.52 19.04 -19.57
C GLY A 289 11.46 18.00 -20.19
N ASP A 290 12.75 18.15 -19.93
CA ASP A 290 13.80 17.34 -20.53
C ASP A 290 13.98 16.03 -19.78
N ILE A 291 14.14 14.92 -20.51
CA ILE A 291 14.30 13.59 -19.95
C ILE A 291 15.43 12.88 -20.68
N ASP A 292 16.46 12.54 -19.95
CA ASP A 292 17.53 11.71 -20.47
C ASP A 292 17.08 10.27 -20.64
N GLU A 293 17.72 9.53 -21.54
CA GLU A 293 17.37 8.17 -21.94
C GLU A 293 17.38 7.20 -20.75
N VAL A 294 18.22 7.43 -19.75
CA VAL A 294 18.32 6.64 -18.51
C VAL A 294 17.09 6.79 -17.58
N PHE A 295 16.21 7.76 -17.83
CA PHE A 295 14.98 7.98 -17.07
C PHE A 295 13.72 7.66 -17.86
N VAL A 296 13.84 7.10 -19.06
CA VAL A 296 12.70 6.75 -19.89
C VAL A 296 11.86 5.64 -19.24
N SER A 297 10.56 5.84 -19.17
CA SER A 297 9.63 4.81 -18.70
C SER A 297 9.40 3.71 -19.75
N TRP A 298 8.98 2.55 -19.29
CA TRP A 298 8.68 1.40 -20.13
C TRP A 298 7.39 0.68 -19.72
N LEU A 299 6.89 -0.17 -20.62
CA LEU A 299 5.77 -1.08 -20.36
C LEU A 299 6.23 -2.54 -20.45
N GLY A 300 5.64 -3.38 -19.58
CA GLY A 300 5.94 -4.79 -19.34
C GLY A 300 6.27 -5.03 -17.89
N GLY A 301 6.03 -6.24 -17.39
CA GLY A 301 6.24 -6.60 -15.99
C GLY A 301 4.96 -6.57 -15.14
N ALA A 302 5.08 -7.03 -13.92
CA ALA A 302 3.97 -7.18 -12.98
C ALA A 302 3.21 -5.87 -12.68
N GLU A 303 3.93 -4.75 -12.64
CA GLU A 303 3.41 -3.46 -12.18
C GLU A 303 2.55 -2.74 -13.23
N ASN A 304 2.73 -3.03 -14.53
CA ASN A 304 1.99 -2.32 -15.56
C ASN A 304 1.22 -3.27 -16.53
N VAL A 305 1.84 -3.88 -17.52
CA VAL A 305 1.17 -4.77 -18.48
C VAL A 305 1.66 -6.19 -18.31
N ARG A 306 0.95 -6.98 -17.51
CA ARG A 306 1.28 -8.40 -17.28
C ARG A 306 1.14 -9.22 -18.56
N GLY A 307 1.90 -10.32 -18.63
CA GLY A 307 2.02 -11.12 -19.87
C GLY A 307 3.09 -10.60 -20.81
N TRP A 308 3.69 -9.44 -20.49
CA TRP A 308 4.87 -8.91 -21.17
C TRP A 308 6.03 -8.91 -20.18
N SER A 309 7.15 -9.50 -20.58
CA SER A 309 8.39 -9.48 -19.79
C SER A 309 8.93 -8.05 -19.62
N ILE A 310 9.73 -7.81 -18.61
CA ILE A 310 10.48 -6.54 -18.48
C ILE A 310 11.43 -6.40 -19.67
N PRO A 311 11.54 -5.21 -20.27
CA PRO A 311 12.44 -5.00 -21.41
C PRO A 311 13.90 -5.27 -21.01
N THR A 312 14.60 -5.98 -21.89
CA THR A 312 16.08 -6.16 -21.82
C THR A 312 16.76 -5.21 -22.81
N ASN A 313 18.09 -5.14 -22.75
CA ASN A 313 18.90 -4.38 -23.71
C ASN A 313 18.60 -4.78 -25.18
N GLY A 314 18.46 -6.06 -25.45
CA GLY A 314 18.09 -6.55 -26.79
C GLY A 314 16.71 -6.06 -27.27
N ILE A 315 15.75 -5.96 -26.36
CA ILE A 315 14.42 -5.41 -26.66
C ILE A 315 14.51 -3.90 -26.92
N TYR A 316 15.25 -3.16 -26.08
CA TYR A 316 15.40 -1.72 -26.21
C TYR A 316 16.11 -1.32 -27.52
N SER A 317 17.16 -2.04 -27.88
CA SER A 317 17.97 -1.79 -29.10
C SER A 317 17.19 -2.07 -30.39
N ASN A 318 16.12 -2.87 -30.33
CA ASN A 318 15.32 -3.21 -31.50
C ASN A 318 14.27 -2.11 -31.80
N VAL A 319 14.37 -1.51 -32.97
CA VAL A 319 13.48 -0.43 -33.44
C VAL A 319 11.99 -0.83 -33.39
N ASN A 320 11.69 -2.11 -33.67
CA ASN A 320 10.32 -2.62 -33.65
C ASN A 320 9.68 -2.62 -32.25
N ASN A 321 10.48 -2.50 -31.20
CA ASN A 321 10.02 -2.50 -29.80
C ASN A 321 9.92 -1.10 -29.17
N LYS A 322 10.16 -0.03 -29.93
CA LYS A 322 10.09 1.36 -29.44
C LYS A 322 8.73 1.74 -28.85
N PHE A 323 7.67 1.05 -29.24
CA PHE A 323 6.33 1.22 -28.65
C PHE A 323 6.25 0.86 -27.15
N ARG A 324 7.27 0.24 -26.58
CA ARG A 324 7.34 -0.12 -25.15
C ARG A 324 7.94 0.99 -24.29
N PHE A 325 8.52 2.02 -24.89
CA PHE A 325 9.32 3.04 -24.20
C PHE A 325 8.80 4.43 -24.48
N GLY A 326 8.64 5.22 -23.44
CA GLY A 326 8.15 6.59 -23.59
C GLY A 326 8.13 7.37 -22.27
N ASN A 327 7.80 8.65 -22.41
CA ASN A 327 7.73 9.60 -21.29
C ASN A 327 6.28 9.79 -20.81
N HIS A 328 5.33 9.29 -21.60
CA HIS A 328 3.91 9.32 -21.27
C HIS A 328 3.39 7.90 -21.34
N THR A 329 2.70 7.44 -20.31
CA THR A 329 2.10 6.10 -20.28
C THR A 329 0.65 6.17 -19.84
N ALA A 330 -0.16 5.26 -20.36
CA ALA A 330 -1.52 5.00 -19.88
C ALA A 330 -1.71 3.49 -19.76
N VAL A 331 -2.08 3.03 -18.59
CA VAL A 331 -2.33 1.62 -18.32
C VAL A 331 -3.74 1.46 -17.76
N PHE A 332 -4.51 0.57 -18.38
CA PHE A 332 -5.85 0.17 -17.95
C PHE A 332 -5.77 -1.28 -17.49
N SER A 333 -6.21 -1.55 -16.29
CA SER A 333 -6.18 -2.89 -15.69
C SER A 333 -7.56 -3.29 -15.19
N ALA A 334 -7.97 -4.53 -15.46
CA ALA A 334 -9.17 -5.13 -14.92
C ALA A 334 -8.83 -6.46 -14.27
N GLU A 335 -9.38 -6.73 -13.09
CA GLU A 335 -9.22 -8.00 -12.38
C GLU A 335 -10.55 -8.55 -11.90
N LEU A 336 -10.69 -9.86 -12.00
CA LEU A 336 -11.71 -10.63 -11.29
C LEU A 336 -11.00 -11.46 -10.21
N ARG A 337 -11.27 -11.15 -8.95
CA ARG A 337 -10.67 -11.77 -7.77
C ARG A 337 -11.67 -12.70 -7.10
N GLN A 338 -11.44 -14.02 -7.17
CA GLN A 338 -12.29 -15.04 -6.57
C GLN A 338 -11.63 -15.64 -5.34
N THR A 339 -12.21 -15.43 -4.17
CA THR A 339 -11.79 -16.14 -2.96
C THR A 339 -12.17 -17.61 -3.05
N ILE A 340 -11.19 -18.50 -3.00
CA ILE A 340 -11.36 -19.96 -3.00
C ILE A 340 -11.37 -20.47 -1.57
N ILE A 341 -10.33 -20.09 -0.80
CA ILE A 341 -10.21 -20.35 0.63
C ILE A 341 -10.23 -19.00 1.33
N PRO A 342 -11.27 -18.69 2.13
CA PRO A 342 -11.31 -17.47 2.93
C PRO A 342 -10.09 -17.39 3.84
N THR A 343 -9.58 -16.18 4.04
CA THR A 343 -8.46 -15.97 4.96
C THR A 343 -8.87 -16.36 6.38
N GLN A 344 -8.12 -17.26 6.97
CA GLN A 344 -8.27 -17.76 8.33
C GLN A 344 -6.97 -17.52 9.10
N VAL A 345 -7.07 -17.35 10.40
CA VAL A 345 -5.92 -17.20 11.28
C VAL A 345 -5.67 -18.49 12.02
N PHE A 346 -4.51 -19.04 11.86
CA PHE A 346 -4.04 -20.18 12.63
C PHE A 346 -3.15 -19.68 13.78
N ALA A 347 -3.56 -19.93 15.01
CA ALA A 347 -2.76 -19.64 16.20
C ALA A 347 -2.01 -20.90 16.61
N THR A 348 -0.68 -20.87 16.67
CA THR A 348 0.11 -21.94 17.28
C THR A 348 0.44 -21.52 18.71
N GLU A 349 0.08 -22.36 19.68
CA GLU A 349 0.40 -22.14 21.11
C GLU A 349 1.92 -22.08 21.35
N LEU A 350 2.73 -22.59 20.42
CA LEU A 350 4.19 -22.72 20.59
C LEU A 350 4.98 -21.42 20.38
N MET A 351 4.43 -20.41 19.70
CA MET A 351 5.18 -19.19 19.31
C MET A 351 4.40 -17.87 19.42
N ASP A 352 3.19 -17.85 19.92
CA ASP A 352 2.34 -16.63 19.90
C ASP A 352 2.21 -16.00 18.47
N TRP A 353 2.40 -16.83 17.44
CA TRP A 353 2.45 -16.40 16.05
C TRP A 353 1.13 -16.75 15.36
N LYS A 354 0.35 -15.71 15.06
CA LYS A 354 -0.86 -15.84 14.24
C LYS A 354 -0.45 -15.87 12.77
N GLN A 355 -0.58 -17.01 12.12
CA GLN A 355 -0.34 -17.14 10.68
C GLN A 355 -1.67 -17.15 9.94
N GLU A 356 -1.78 -16.26 8.96
CA GLU A 356 -2.93 -16.22 8.06
C GLU A 356 -2.72 -17.21 6.91
N TYR A 357 -3.75 -17.94 6.54
CA TYR A 357 -3.79 -18.76 5.34
C TYR A 357 -5.08 -18.51 4.57
N GLY A 358 -5.01 -18.64 3.28
CA GLY A 358 -6.12 -18.43 2.36
C GLY A 358 -5.66 -18.63 0.93
N LEU A 359 -6.60 -18.62 0.00
CA LEU A 359 -6.31 -18.72 -1.42
C LEU A 359 -7.31 -17.90 -2.22
N MET A 360 -6.79 -17.04 -3.09
CA MET A 360 -7.56 -16.28 -4.06
C MET A 360 -7.04 -16.58 -5.47
N LEU A 361 -7.96 -16.77 -6.41
CA LEU A 361 -7.65 -16.78 -7.84
C LEU A 361 -7.93 -15.41 -8.44
N VAL A 362 -7.08 -14.99 -9.38
CA VAL A 362 -7.19 -13.71 -10.08
C VAL A 362 -7.17 -13.99 -11.58
N GLY A 363 -8.17 -13.50 -12.29
CA GLY A 363 -8.12 -13.35 -13.75
C GLY A 363 -7.88 -11.88 -14.08
N PHE A 364 -7.01 -11.57 -15.04
CA PHE A 364 -6.67 -10.19 -15.35
C PHE A 364 -6.66 -9.89 -16.85
N PHE A 365 -6.86 -8.61 -17.15
CA PHE A 365 -6.75 -8.02 -18.48
C PHE A 365 -6.13 -6.62 -18.34
N ASP A 366 -4.97 -6.41 -18.97
CA ASP A 366 -4.22 -5.17 -18.95
C ASP A 366 -4.07 -4.60 -20.37
N VAL A 367 -4.16 -3.27 -20.51
CA VAL A 367 -3.95 -2.56 -21.78
C VAL A 367 -3.01 -1.39 -21.51
N GLY A 368 -1.89 -1.31 -22.22
CA GLY A 368 -0.88 -0.29 -22.04
C GLY A 368 -0.58 0.47 -23.32
N TYR A 369 -0.45 1.79 -23.18
CA TYR A 369 0.01 2.72 -24.21
C TYR A 369 1.21 3.48 -23.69
N THR A 370 2.19 3.73 -24.55
CA THR A 370 3.30 4.64 -24.23
C THR A 370 3.75 5.41 -25.46
N SER A 371 4.27 6.61 -25.24
CA SER A 371 4.84 7.44 -26.29
C SER A 371 5.88 8.43 -25.74
N ARG A 372 6.74 8.94 -26.64
CA ARG A 372 7.68 10.01 -26.32
C ARG A 372 7.02 11.39 -26.27
N LYS A 373 5.92 11.56 -27.02
CA LYS A 373 5.15 12.81 -27.05
C LYS A 373 3.75 12.57 -26.56
N LYS A 374 3.22 13.50 -25.78
CA LYS A 374 1.88 13.40 -25.19
C LYS A 374 0.79 13.25 -26.24
N GLU A 375 0.91 13.96 -27.36
CA GLU A 375 -0.07 13.97 -28.45
C GLU A 375 -0.19 12.61 -29.12
N ASP A 376 0.90 11.82 -29.09
CA ASP A 376 0.98 10.52 -29.76
C ASP A 376 0.58 9.34 -28.87
N LEU A 377 0.19 9.59 -27.60
CA LEU A 377 0.00 8.53 -26.60
C LEU A 377 -0.98 7.43 -27.05
N PHE A 378 -2.05 7.79 -27.72
CA PHE A 378 -3.05 6.84 -28.20
C PHE A 378 -3.00 6.62 -29.73
N SER A 379 -1.97 7.15 -30.41
CA SER A 379 -1.81 6.99 -31.85
C SER A 379 -1.24 5.64 -32.24
N TYR A 380 -0.62 4.93 -31.30
CA TYR A 380 -0.03 3.62 -31.51
C TYR A 380 -0.94 2.50 -31.01
N LEU A 381 -0.80 1.31 -31.59
CA LEU A 381 -1.49 0.11 -31.11
C LEU A 381 -1.03 -0.24 -29.69
N PRO A 382 -1.96 -0.58 -28.79
CA PRO A 382 -1.63 -0.91 -27.40
C PRO A 382 -0.88 -2.23 -27.27
N MET A 383 -0.20 -2.34 -26.13
CA MET A 383 0.17 -3.63 -25.55
C MET A 383 -1.04 -4.17 -24.80
N ILE A 384 -1.40 -5.42 -25.03
CA ILE A 384 -2.48 -6.11 -24.34
C ILE A 384 -1.90 -7.28 -23.58
N GLY A 385 -2.26 -7.42 -22.31
CA GLY A 385 -1.90 -8.55 -21.49
C GLY A 385 -3.14 -9.19 -20.87
N THR A 386 -3.20 -10.50 -20.87
CA THR A 386 -4.28 -11.25 -20.21
C THR A 386 -3.73 -12.51 -19.58
N GLY A 387 -4.36 -12.97 -18.53
CA GLY A 387 -3.89 -14.16 -17.84
C GLY A 387 -4.63 -14.44 -16.55
N PHE A 388 -4.03 -15.28 -15.76
CA PHE A 388 -4.54 -15.66 -14.45
C PHE A 388 -3.39 -15.80 -13.44
N GLY A 389 -3.75 -15.76 -12.18
CA GLY A 389 -2.81 -15.94 -11.08
C GLY A 389 -3.49 -16.36 -9.80
N PHE A 390 -2.70 -16.52 -8.77
CA PHE A 390 -3.20 -16.80 -7.43
C PHE A 390 -2.52 -15.91 -6.40
N ARG A 391 -3.21 -15.71 -5.27
CA ARG A 391 -2.73 -14.93 -4.13
C ARG A 391 -2.89 -15.76 -2.88
N ILE A 392 -1.87 -15.74 -2.03
CA ILE A 392 -1.89 -16.29 -0.69
C ILE A 392 -1.57 -15.18 0.31
N PRO A 393 -2.22 -15.13 1.48
CA PRO A 393 -1.81 -14.23 2.56
C PRO A 393 -0.39 -14.54 2.98
N PHE A 394 0.40 -13.49 3.19
CA PHE A 394 1.77 -13.62 3.66
C PHE A 394 2.01 -12.64 4.81
N PRO A 395 2.56 -13.11 5.94
CA PRO A 395 2.86 -12.24 7.07
C PRO A 395 3.70 -11.04 6.63
N MET A 396 3.35 -9.83 7.08
CA MET A 396 4.03 -8.56 6.82
C MET A 396 3.94 -8.04 5.37
N ALA A 397 3.89 -8.90 4.35
CA ALA A 397 3.81 -8.48 2.94
C ALA A 397 2.37 -8.30 2.42
N GLY A 398 1.37 -8.70 3.21
CA GLY A 398 -0.02 -8.67 2.81
C GLY A 398 -0.43 -9.90 2.05
N THR A 399 -0.21 -9.94 0.77
CA THR A 399 -0.41 -11.11 -0.09
C THR A 399 0.82 -11.31 -0.97
N VAL A 400 1.10 -12.56 -1.32
CA VAL A 400 2.10 -12.91 -2.32
C VAL A 400 1.42 -13.82 -3.33
N GLY A 401 1.77 -13.67 -4.59
CA GLY A 401 1.17 -14.45 -5.65
C GLY A 401 2.03 -14.59 -6.88
N LEU A 402 1.55 -15.40 -7.78
CA LEU A 402 2.14 -15.59 -9.12
C LEU A 402 1.06 -15.34 -10.16
N ASP A 403 1.38 -14.55 -11.16
CA ASP A 403 0.55 -14.28 -12.33
C ASP A 403 1.24 -14.84 -13.56
N TYR A 404 0.54 -15.66 -14.34
CA TYR A 404 0.98 -16.08 -15.66
C TYR A 404 0.13 -15.42 -16.72
N GLY A 405 0.77 -14.77 -17.68
CA GLY A 405 0.08 -13.99 -18.70
C GLY A 405 0.67 -14.13 -20.09
N TRP A 406 -0.18 -13.77 -21.05
CA TRP A 406 0.13 -13.71 -22.47
C TRP A 406 0.02 -12.27 -22.96
N GLY A 407 1.03 -11.85 -23.71
CA GLY A 407 1.13 -10.53 -24.33
C GLY A 407 0.72 -10.54 -25.79
N TYR A 408 -0.18 -9.64 -26.17
CA TYR A 408 -0.69 -9.51 -27.54
C TYR A 408 -0.51 -8.08 -28.05
N ARG A 409 -0.26 -7.95 -29.35
CA ARG A 409 -0.28 -6.69 -30.07
C ARG A 409 -0.78 -6.90 -31.48
N ASN A 410 -1.67 -6.03 -31.97
CA ASN A 410 -2.28 -6.14 -33.29
C ASN A 410 -2.91 -7.54 -33.57
N GLY A 411 -3.56 -8.13 -32.54
CA GLY A 411 -4.17 -9.45 -32.64
C GLY A 411 -3.19 -10.64 -32.62
N SER A 412 -1.89 -10.40 -32.63
CA SER A 412 -0.86 -11.43 -32.61
C SER A 412 -0.30 -11.65 -31.23
N PHE A 413 -0.03 -12.91 -30.90
CA PHE A 413 0.73 -13.27 -29.69
C PHE A 413 2.20 -12.85 -29.86
N ILE A 414 2.75 -12.15 -28.89
CA ILE A 414 4.12 -11.60 -28.94
C ILE A 414 4.98 -12.10 -27.79
N ASP A 415 4.44 -12.17 -26.57
CA ASP A 415 5.23 -12.44 -25.36
C ASP A 415 4.42 -13.26 -24.35
N GLN A 416 5.09 -13.87 -23.40
CA GLN A 416 4.48 -14.50 -22.23
C GLN A 416 5.41 -14.36 -21.05
N ALA A 417 4.85 -14.15 -19.86
CA ALA A 417 5.65 -13.95 -18.67
C ALA A 417 4.98 -14.53 -17.41
N LEU A 418 5.82 -15.00 -16.50
CA LEU A 418 5.47 -15.35 -15.14
C LEU A 418 5.92 -14.21 -14.23
N HIS A 419 4.98 -13.63 -13.48
CA HIS A 419 5.23 -12.50 -12.61
C HIS A 419 5.07 -12.89 -11.15
N LEU A 420 6.06 -12.61 -10.32
CA LEU A 420 5.91 -12.63 -8.86
C LEU A 420 5.27 -11.32 -8.42
N VAL A 421 4.18 -11.42 -7.68
CA VAL A 421 3.42 -10.25 -7.21
C VAL A 421 3.44 -10.21 -5.68
N VAL A 422 3.80 -9.06 -5.13
CA VAL A 422 3.75 -8.78 -3.68
C VAL A 422 2.68 -7.72 -3.44
N GLY A 423 1.66 -8.07 -2.68
CA GLY A 423 0.45 -7.26 -2.54
C GLY A 423 -0.58 -7.53 -3.64
N GLN A 424 -1.55 -6.64 -3.76
CA GLN A 424 -2.44 -6.54 -4.92
C GLN A 424 -1.82 -5.53 -5.89
N LYS A 425 -2.03 -5.69 -7.19
CA LYS A 425 -1.49 -4.76 -8.20
C LYS A 425 -2.00 -3.32 -7.99
N PHE A 426 -3.26 -3.18 -7.51
CA PHE A 426 -3.89 -1.90 -7.20
C PHE A 426 -5.01 -2.06 -6.19
#